data_64f569e6430401c5644afad89e673791
#
_entry.id   64f569e6430401c5644afad89e673791
#
_cell.length_a   1.000
_cell.length_b   1.000
_cell.length_c   1.000
_cell.angle_alpha   90.00
_cell.angle_beta   90.00
_cell.angle_gamma   90.00
#
_symmetry.space_group_name_H-M   'P 1'
#
loop_
_entity.id
_entity.type
_entity.pdbx_description
1 polymer ?
#
loop_
_entity_poly.entity_id
_entity_poly.type
_entity_poly.pdbx_seq_one_letter_code
_entity_poly.pdbx_strand_id
1 'polypeptide(L)'
;YRYRAVLEVDEAYDAQPENNQVVGTVQVAGSPRVLVVERAKGHGQHVAEAMRRGGLQVDLVGLDRLPSNLVQLRNHAAVVLVDVPAYLTTQAQQRALQSYVRDLGRGLAMVGGDQSFGVGGWYKTPVEEALPVRMDLEDKTRFPALAMVLAIDKSCSMGAGGMGGTAMDLAKEAALQTAELLNARDSLG
;
A
#
# COMPACT_ATOMS: atom_id res chain seq x y z
N TYR A 1 -11.30 35.18 2.06
CA TYR A 1 -12.39 36.17 1.97
C TYR A 1 -12.77 36.59 3.37
N ARG A 2 -13.11 37.89 3.50
CA ARG A 2 -13.63 38.47 4.73
C ARG A 2 -15.09 38.84 4.49
N TYR A 3 -15.96 38.31 5.31
CA TYR A 3 -17.40 38.61 5.27
C TYR A 3 -17.75 39.48 6.47
N ARG A 4 -18.62 40.46 6.23
CA ARG A 4 -19.24 41.27 7.27
C ARG A 4 -20.75 41.07 7.16
N ALA A 5 -21.36 40.55 8.21
CA ALA A 5 -22.81 40.54 8.34
C ALA A 5 -23.21 41.75 9.20
N VAL A 6 -24.23 42.46 8.76
CA VAL A 6 -24.80 43.61 9.46
C VAL A 6 -26.29 43.31 9.65
N LEU A 7 -26.77 43.47 10.85
CA LEU A 7 -28.17 43.39 11.19
C LEU A 7 -28.74 44.83 11.16
N GLU A 8 -29.74 45.05 10.37
CA GLU A 8 -30.47 46.33 10.31
C GLU A 8 -31.74 46.17 11.14
N VAL A 9 -31.81 46.88 12.26
CA VAL A 9 -32.96 46.92 13.19
C VAL A 9 -33.36 48.37 13.36
N ASP A 10 -34.66 48.63 13.48
CA ASP A 10 -35.18 49.96 13.80
C ASP A 10 -34.66 50.37 15.19
N GLU A 11 -34.13 51.61 15.30
CA GLU A 11 -33.54 52.13 16.52
C GLU A 11 -34.49 52.06 17.73
N ALA A 12 -35.81 52.07 17.48
CA ALA A 12 -36.83 51.94 18.54
C ALA A 12 -36.81 50.54 19.21
N TYR A 13 -36.25 49.55 18.58
CA TYR A 13 -36.20 48.13 19.04
C TYR A 13 -34.79 47.61 19.29
N ASP A 14 -33.79 48.45 19.04
CA ASP A 14 -32.37 48.04 19.19
C ASP A 14 -31.76 48.66 20.45
N ALA A 15 -31.63 47.86 21.47
CA ALA A 15 -31.04 48.28 22.75
C ALA A 15 -29.50 48.31 22.74
N GLN A 16 -28.84 47.72 21.75
CA GLN A 16 -27.37 47.59 21.68
C GLN A 16 -26.85 47.53 20.24
N PRO A 17 -26.83 48.68 19.53
CA PRO A 17 -26.44 48.73 18.11
C PRO A 17 -25.02 48.30 17.84
N GLU A 18 -24.12 48.23 18.85
CA GLU A 18 -22.74 47.80 18.69
C GLU A 18 -22.61 46.29 18.38
N ASN A 19 -23.62 45.47 18.70
CA ASN A 19 -23.61 44.05 18.45
C ASN A 19 -24.18 43.68 17.06
N ASN A 20 -24.65 44.62 16.30
CA ASN A 20 -25.26 44.43 14.98
C ASN A 20 -24.27 44.07 13.87
N GLN A 21 -22.99 43.99 14.18
CA GLN A 21 -21.99 43.65 13.19
C GLN A 21 -21.13 42.47 13.64
N VAL A 22 -20.94 41.51 12.75
CA VAL A 22 -19.98 40.43 12.94
C VAL A 22 -19.10 40.29 11.71
N VAL A 23 -17.82 40.07 11.92
CA VAL A 23 -16.85 39.85 10.87
C VAL A 23 -16.36 38.40 10.96
N GLY A 24 -16.57 37.64 9.89
CA GLY A 24 -16.06 36.32 9.70
C GLY A 24 -14.99 36.29 8.60
N THR A 25 -13.98 35.48 8.76
CA THR A 25 -12.98 35.21 7.72
C THR A 25 -13.12 33.78 7.25
N VAL A 26 -13.17 33.55 5.93
CA VAL A 26 -13.15 32.25 5.30
C VAL A 26 -11.89 32.18 4.45
N GLN A 27 -11.05 31.24 4.76
CA GLN A 27 -9.90 30.92 3.93
C GLN A 27 -10.31 29.88 2.90
N VAL A 28 -10.31 30.26 1.62
CA VAL A 28 -10.53 29.32 0.52
C VAL A 28 -9.20 28.67 0.23
N ALA A 29 -9.08 27.39 0.53
CA ALA A 29 -8.01 26.57 0.04
C ALA A 29 -8.29 26.26 -1.45
N GLY A 30 -7.26 26.33 -2.29
CA GLY A 30 -7.34 25.90 -3.69
C GLY A 30 -7.62 24.39 -3.79
N SER A 31 -7.68 23.87 -5.01
CA SER A 31 -7.85 22.42 -5.25
C SER A 31 -6.80 21.64 -4.44
N PRO A 32 -7.22 20.59 -3.72
CA PRO A 32 -6.30 19.82 -2.89
C PRO A 32 -5.23 19.17 -3.75
N ARG A 33 -3.98 19.30 -3.30
CA ARG A 33 -2.82 18.72 -3.96
C ARG A 33 -2.49 17.38 -3.31
N VAL A 34 -2.30 16.34 -4.10
CA VAL A 34 -1.97 14.99 -3.65
C VAL A 34 -0.56 14.63 -4.14
N LEU A 35 0.27 14.12 -3.24
CA LEU A 35 1.58 13.56 -3.58
C LEU A 35 1.41 12.06 -3.85
N VAL A 36 1.67 11.63 -5.07
CA VAL A 36 1.71 10.21 -5.44
C VAL A 36 3.18 9.80 -5.58
N VAL A 37 3.60 8.86 -4.77
CA VAL A 37 4.97 8.33 -4.75
C VAL A 37 4.96 6.94 -5.34
N GLU A 38 5.71 6.72 -6.41
CA GLU A 38 5.82 5.43 -7.07
C GLU A 38 7.19 4.78 -6.83
N ARG A 39 7.21 3.46 -6.71
CA ARG A 39 8.46 2.70 -6.61
C ARG A 39 9.23 2.71 -7.91
N ALA A 40 8.57 2.42 -9.00
CA ALA A 40 9.14 2.41 -10.34
C ALA A 40 8.33 3.31 -11.27
N LYS A 41 9.01 3.92 -12.22
CA LYS A 41 8.41 4.85 -13.17
C LYS A 41 7.23 4.22 -13.92
N GLY A 42 6.07 4.87 -13.83
CA GLY A 42 4.83 4.45 -14.48
C GLY A 42 3.89 3.64 -13.60
N HIS A 43 4.34 3.11 -12.46
CA HIS A 43 3.46 2.35 -11.55
C HIS A 43 2.33 3.20 -10.97
N GLY A 44 2.59 4.47 -10.69
CA GLY A 44 1.61 5.41 -10.14
C GLY A 44 0.77 6.15 -11.19
N GLN A 45 1.06 5.99 -12.48
CA GLN A 45 0.47 6.81 -13.52
C GLN A 45 -1.05 6.69 -13.60
N HIS A 46 -1.59 5.47 -13.56
CA HIS A 46 -3.04 5.24 -13.62
C HIS A 46 -3.77 5.84 -12.41
N VAL A 47 -3.15 5.73 -11.22
CA VAL A 47 -3.69 6.33 -9.98
C VAL A 47 -3.68 7.85 -10.10
N ALA A 48 -2.56 8.43 -10.54
CA ALA A 48 -2.43 9.86 -10.72
C ALA A 48 -3.41 10.43 -11.75
N GLU A 49 -3.61 9.73 -12.88
CA GLU A 49 -4.57 10.12 -13.91
C GLU A 49 -6.01 10.05 -13.42
N ALA A 50 -6.38 8.99 -12.68
CA ALA A 50 -7.70 8.86 -12.10
C ALA A 50 -8.00 10.01 -11.12
N MET A 51 -7.04 10.37 -10.27
CA MET A 51 -7.16 11.49 -9.34
C MET A 51 -7.26 12.84 -10.06
N ARG A 52 -6.48 13.05 -11.12
CA ARG A 52 -6.56 14.29 -11.94
C ARG A 52 -7.93 14.42 -12.62
N ARG A 53 -8.48 13.32 -13.13
CA ARG A 53 -9.86 13.31 -13.69
C ARG A 53 -10.92 13.65 -12.62
N GLY A 54 -10.65 13.30 -11.36
CA GLY A 54 -11.47 13.69 -10.21
C GLY A 54 -11.29 15.14 -9.74
N GLY A 55 -10.51 15.97 -10.47
CA GLY A 55 -10.32 17.39 -10.14
C GLY A 55 -9.22 17.66 -9.10
N LEU A 56 -8.42 16.67 -8.74
CA LEU A 56 -7.31 16.84 -7.81
C LEU A 56 -6.03 17.31 -8.54
N GLN A 57 -5.25 18.14 -7.89
CA GLN A 57 -3.88 18.40 -8.34
C GLN A 57 -2.98 17.27 -7.86
N VAL A 58 -2.20 16.67 -8.76
CA VAL A 58 -1.38 15.50 -8.44
C VAL A 58 0.08 15.72 -8.84
N ASP A 59 0.94 15.64 -7.84
CA ASP A 59 2.39 15.57 -8.01
C ASP A 59 2.80 14.09 -8.00
N LEU A 60 3.16 13.54 -9.16
CA LEU A 60 3.68 12.18 -9.30
C LEU A 60 5.20 12.23 -9.25
N VAL A 61 5.78 11.52 -8.29
CA VAL A 61 7.22 11.50 -8.04
C VAL A 61 7.72 10.08 -7.80
N GLY A 62 9.00 9.86 -8.09
CA GLY A 62 9.68 8.64 -7.69
C GLY A 62 9.97 8.61 -6.18
N LEU A 63 10.29 7.44 -5.67
CA LEU A 63 10.57 7.21 -4.25
C LEU A 63 11.76 8.04 -3.73
N ASP A 64 12.74 8.34 -4.58
CA ASP A 64 13.88 9.22 -4.28
C ASP A 64 13.48 10.63 -3.85
N ARG A 65 12.28 11.06 -4.22
CA ARG A 65 11.70 12.37 -3.89
C ARG A 65 10.67 12.34 -2.75
N LEU A 66 10.51 11.21 -2.08
CA LEU A 66 9.65 11.14 -0.88
C LEU A 66 10.22 12.04 0.22
N PRO A 67 9.48 13.07 0.68
CA PRO A 67 9.97 13.98 1.71
C PRO A 67 10.23 13.27 3.04
N SER A 68 11.28 13.71 3.74
CA SER A 68 11.67 13.21 5.06
C SER A 68 11.23 14.11 6.22
N ASN A 69 10.50 15.20 5.93
CA ASN A 69 10.07 16.16 6.94
C ASN A 69 8.64 16.68 6.69
N LEU A 70 7.99 17.11 7.77
CA LEU A 70 6.62 17.61 7.74
C LEU A 70 6.44 18.91 6.95
N VAL A 71 7.49 19.75 6.89
CA VAL A 71 7.40 21.05 6.22
C VAL A 71 7.12 20.88 4.73
N GLN A 72 7.74 19.89 4.12
CA GLN A 72 7.52 19.56 2.70
C GLN A 72 6.19 18.83 2.48
N LEU A 73 5.83 17.92 3.38
CA LEU A 73 4.59 17.15 3.28
C LEU A 73 3.34 18.02 3.48
N ARG A 74 3.38 19.04 4.34
CA ARG A 74 2.21 19.87 4.68
C ARG A 74 1.54 20.56 3.49
N ASN A 75 2.28 20.74 2.39
CA ASN A 75 1.77 21.37 1.16
C ASN A 75 0.82 20.45 0.38
N HIS A 76 0.74 19.18 0.77
CA HIS A 76 -0.16 18.20 0.19
C HIS A 76 -1.31 17.89 1.14
N ALA A 77 -2.48 17.63 0.59
CA ALA A 77 -3.66 17.21 1.36
C ALA A 77 -3.61 15.71 1.68
N ALA A 78 -2.99 14.95 0.80
CA ALA A 78 -2.78 13.51 0.98
C ALA A 78 -1.47 13.04 0.33
N VAL A 79 -0.95 11.91 0.81
CA VAL A 79 0.15 11.15 0.22
C VAL A 79 -0.36 9.78 -0.16
N VAL A 80 -0.01 9.32 -1.35
CA VAL A 80 -0.35 7.98 -1.86
C VAL A 80 0.95 7.25 -2.19
N LEU A 81 1.19 6.14 -1.52
CA LEU A 81 2.33 5.25 -1.80
C LEU A 81 1.88 4.15 -2.76
N VAL A 82 2.51 4.05 -3.93
CA VAL A 82 2.17 3.06 -4.95
C VAL A 82 3.30 2.04 -5.07
N ASP A 83 3.04 0.82 -4.65
CA ASP A 83 3.98 -0.31 -4.65
C ASP A 83 5.33 0.03 -4.00
N VAL A 84 5.30 0.81 -2.92
CA VAL A 84 6.51 1.24 -2.19
C VAL A 84 6.78 0.27 -1.04
N PRO A 85 7.98 -0.35 -0.97
CA PRO A 85 8.38 -1.16 0.16
C PRO A 85 9.03 -0.33 1.28
N ALA A 86 8.90 -0.79 2.51
CA ALA A 86 9.46 -0.13 3.69
C ALA A 86 10.99 -0.06 3.66
N TYR A 87 11.65 -1.12 3.18
CA TYR A 87 13.12 -1.21 3.15
C TYR A 87 13.80 -0.22 2.18
N LEU A 88 13.04 0.38 1.26
CA LEU A 88 13.52 1.47 0.40
C LEU A 88 13.23 2.86 0.97
N THR A 89 12.55 2.94 2.12
CA THR A 89 12.29 4.20 2.81
C THR A 89 13.16 4.35 4.05
N THR A 90 13.53 5.57 4.36
CA THR A 90 14.27 5.85 5.59
C THR A 90 13.34 5.92 6.80
N GLN A 91 13.87 5.67 8.00
CA GLN A 91 13.10 5.82 9.24
C GLN A 91 12.57 7.25 9.43
N ALA A 92 13.32 8.26 8.96
CA ALA A 92 12.89 9.65 8.99
C ALA A 92 11.66 9.89 8.10
N GLN A 93 11.63 9.32 6.89
CA GLN A 93 10.46 9.38 6.00
C GLN A 93 9.25 8.68 6.62
N GLN A 94 9.43 7.50 7.18
CA GLN A 94 8.34 6.76 7.82
C GLN A 94 7.75 7.52 9.02
N ARG A 95 8.59 8.09 9.89
CA ARG A 95 8.12 8.94 11.01
C ARG A 95 7.46 10.22 10.53
N ALA A 96 7.98 10.84 9.46
CA ALA A 96 7.36 12.03 8.89
C ALA A 96 5.96 11.72 8.34
N LEU A 97 5.74 10.56 7.69
CA LEU A 97 4.43 10.11 7.23
C LEU A 97 3.49 9.82 8.40
N GLN A 98 3.97 9.18 9.48
CA GLN A 98 3.17 8.94 10.68
C GLN A 98 2.69 10.25 11.32
N SER A 99 3.62 11.19 11.55
CA SER A 99 3.28 12.50 12.11
C SER A 99 2.40 13.32 11.16
N TYR A 100 2.56 13.19 9.86
CA TYR A 100 1.74 13.82 8.84
C TYR A 100 0.26 13.41 8.97
N VAL A 101 0.00 12.14 9.23
CA VAL A 101 -1.36 11.63 9.47
C VAL A 101 -1.85 12.02 10.87
N ARG A 102 -1.07 11.70 11.90
CA ARG A 102 -1.49 11.82 13.30
C ARG A 102 -1.57 13.26 13.77
N ASP A 103 -0.54 14.06 13.46
CA ASP A 103 -0.40 15.40 14.04
C ASP A 103 -1.01 16.48 13.15
N LEU A 104 -1.02 16.29 11.82
CA LEU A 104 -1.60 17.23 10.86
C LEU A 104 -2.98 16.81 10.33
N GLY A 105 -3.47 15.62 10.67
CA GLY A 105 -4.77 15.11 10.22
C GLY A 105 -4.87 14.95 8.70
N ARG A 106 -3.75 14.67 8.02
CA ARG A 106 -3.69 14.55 6.56
C ARG A 106 -3.91 13.12 6.10
N GLY A 107 -4.29 12.97 4.83
CA GLY A 107 -4.56 11.66 4.25
C GLY A 107 -3.28 10.89 3.90
N LEU A 108 -3.29 9.58 4.20
CA LEU A 108 -2.28 8.63 3.73
C LEU A 108 -2.99 7.43 3.14
N ALA A 109 -2.60 7.02 1.93
CA ALA A 109 -3.10 5.82 1.29
C ALA A 109 -1.93 4.99 0.77
N MET A 110 -2.11 3.67 0.77
CA MET A 110 -1.18 2.74 0.16
C MET A 110 -1.92 1.93 -0.91
N VAL A 111 -1.37 1.94 -2.12
CA VAL A 111 -1.86 1.14 -3.25
C VAL A 111 -0.93 -0.05 -3.41
N GLY A 112 -1.52 -1.24 -3.38
CA GLY A 112 -0.81 -2.51 -3.42
C GLY A 112 -0.11 -2.78 -4.73
N GLY A 113 0.93 -3.58 -4.64
CA GLY A 113 1.71 -4.18 -5.71
C GLY A 113 2.54 -5.31 -5.10
N ASP A 114 3.48 -5.84 -5.87
CA ASP A 114 4.29 -7.00 -5.47
C ASP A 114 5.19 -6.73 -4.26
N GLN A 115 5.47 -5.46 -3.96
CA GLN A 115 6.42 -5.02 -2.94
C GLN A 115 5.78 -4.10 -1.89
N SER A 116 4.48 -4.19 -1.68
CA SER A 116 3.76 -3.36 -0.72
C SER A 116 3.22 -4.17 0.46
N PHE A 117 2.63 -3.49 1.43
CA PHE A 117 2.05 -4.08 2.65
C PHE A 117 3.03 -5.00 3.40
N GLY A 118 2.56 -6.16 3.88
CA GLY A 118 3.38 -7.11 4.64
C GLY A 118 4.59 -7.62 3.88
N VAL A 119 4.46 -7.97 2.59
CA VAL A 119 5.56 -8.38 1.71
C VAL A 119 6.59 -7.27 1.55
N GLY A 120 6.14 -6.02 1.54
CA GLY A 120 7.00 -4.83 1.49
C GLY A 120 7.72 -4.50 2.81
N GLY A 121 7.52 -5.29 3.86
CA GLY A 121 8.22 -5.11 5.14
C GLY A 121 7.67 -3.98 6.01
N TRP A 122 6.41 -3.61 5.85
CA TRP A 122 5.78 -2.54 6.63
C TRP A 122 5.34 -2.96 8.03
N TYR A 123 5.44 -4.24 8.39
CA TYR A 123 5.10 -4.75 9.71
C TYR A 123 5.91 -4.06 10.82
N LYS A 124 5.23 -3.61 11.88
CA LYS A 124 5.81 -2.87 13.01
C LYS A 124 6.55 -1.58 12.62
N THR A 125 6.14 -0.93 11.54
CA THR A 125 6.68 0.37 11.15
C THR A 125 5.78 1.52 11.57
N PRO A 126 6.30 2.76 11.67
CA PRO A 126 5.48 3.95 11.94
C PRO A 126 4.36 4.17 10.92
N VAL A 127 4.54 3.71 9.68
CA VAL A 127 3.51 3.82 8.63
C VAL A 127 2.36 2.84 8.85
N GLU A 128 2.64 1.60 9.31
CA GLU A 128 1.59 0.66 9.68
C GLU A 128 0.70 1.23 10.80
N GLU A 129 1.29 1.90 11.80
CA GLU A 129 0.53 2.53 12.88
C GLU A 129 -0.37 3.67 12.40
N ALA A 130 -0.04 4.30 11.27
CA ALA A 130 -0.82 5.37 10.66
C ALA A 130 -1.92 4.87 9.72
N LEU A 131 -1.87 3.60 9.30
CA LEU A 131 -2.82 2.99 8.38
C LEU A 131 -3.84 2.13 9.14
N PRO A 132 -5.08 1.98 8.64
CA PRO A 132 -6.13 1.21 9.31
C PRO A 132 -6.02 -0.32 9.09
N VAL A 133 -4.82 -0.83 8.82
CA VAL A 133 -4.56 -2.23 8.49
C VAL A 133 -3.35 -2.74 9.25
N ARG A 134 -3.39 -3.99 9.68
CA ARG A 134 -2.24 -4.71 10.22
C ARG A 134 -1.53 -5.44 9.09
N MET A 135 -0.21 -5.38 9.09
CA MET A 135 0.65 -5.90 8.02
C MET A 135 1.52 -7.06 8.49
N ASP A 136 1.13 -7.70 9.60
CA ASP A 136 1.72 -8.97 10.00
C ASP A 136 1.42 -10.00 8.90
N LEU A 137 2.47 -10.55 8.35
CA LEU A 137 2.36 -11.81 7.64
C LEU A 137 2.12 -12.86 8.72
N GLU A 138 0.83 -13.07 9.09
CA GLU A 138 0.51 -14.32 9.72
C GLU A 138 1.01 -15.38 8.76
N ASP A 139 1.91 -16.21 9.25
CA ASP A 139 2.43 -17.35 8.53
C ASP A 139 1.31 -18.40 8.36
N LYS A 140 0.25 -17.97 7.68
CA LYS A 140 -0.74 -18.84 7.08
C LYS A 140 -0.17 -19.30 5.75
N THR A 141 0.96 -19.99 5.84
CA THR A 141 1.31 -20.99 4.86
C THR A 141 0.26 -22.13 4.97
N ARG A 142 -0.99 -21.79 4.74
CA ARG A 142 -1.91 -22.71 4.14
C ARG A 142 -1.45 -22.85 2.70
N PHE A 143 -0.37 -23.57 2.50
CA PHE A 143 -0.22 -24.24 1.23
C PHE A 143 -1.49 -25.03 1.03
N PRO A 144 -2.28 -24.76 -0.03
CA PRO A 144 -3.41 -25.62 -0.33
C PRO A 144 -2.84 -27.05 -0.35
N ALA A 145 -3.53 -27.97 0.33
CA ALA A 145 -3.13 -29.37 0.30
C ALA A 145 -2.98 -29.77 -1.18
N LEU A 146 -1.80 -30.20 -1.56
CA LEU A 146 -1.50 -30.63 -2.91
C LEU A 146 -1.96 -32.08 -3.07
N ALA A 147 -2.79 -32.35 -4.06
CA ALA A 147 -3.04 -33.71 -4.52
C ALA A 147 -2.18 -33.98 -5.76
N MET A 148 -1.18 -34.84 -5.61
CA MET A 148 -0.25 -35.20 -6.68
C MET A 148 -0.49 -36.63 -7.10
N VAL A 149 -0.56 -36.87 -8.40
CA VAL A 149 -0.60 -38.23 -8.99
C VAL A 149 0.67 -38.45 -9.80
N LEU A 150 1.42 -39.48 -9.47
CA LEU A 150 2.62 -39.87 -10.18
C LEU A 150 2.29 -41.02 -11.13
N ALA A 151 2.25 -40.74 -12.44
CA ALA A 151 2.09 -41.76 -13.46
C ALA A 151 3.45 -42.18 -14.02
N ILE A 152 3.87 -43.41 -13.72
CA ILE A 152 5.14 -43.93 -14.16
C ILE A 152 4.87 -44.96 -15.28
N ASP A 153 5.45 -44.73 -16.46
CA ASP A 153 5.38 -45.66 -17.57
C ASP A 153 6.16 -46.93 -17.26
N LYS A 154 5.58 -48.10 -17.52
CA LYS A 154 6.17 -49.43 -17.36
C LYS A 154 6.37 -50.13 -18.71
N SER A 155 6.68 -49.40 -19.76
CA SER A 155 7.00 -50.01 -21.06
C SER A 155 8.33 -50.76 -21.07
N CYS A 156 8.54 -51.63 -22.04
CA CYS A 156 9.78 -52.43 -22.16
C CYS A 156 11.02 -51.54 -22.30
N SER A 157 10.90 -50.33 -22.82
CA SER A 157 11.98 -49.36 -22.95
C SER A 157 12.51 -48.87 -21.59
N MET A 158 11.69 -48.89 -20.54
CA MET A 158 12.09 -48.50 -19.19
C MET A 158 13.02 -49.55 -18.51
N GLY A 159 13.07 -50.76 -19.00
CA GLY A 159 13.99 -51.81 -18.54
C GLY A 159 15.37 -51.75 -19.17
N ALA A 160 15.59 -50.93 -20.20
CA ALA A 160 16.89 -50.75 -20.83
C ALA A 160 17.81 -49.94 -19.89
N GLY A 161 18.88 -50.59 -19.39
CA GLY A 161 19.82 -49.96 -18.43
C GLY A 161 21.26 -50.13 -18.88
N GLY A 162 22.12 -49.19 -18.43
CA GLY A 162 23.58 -49.22 -18.55
C GLY A 162 24.23 -49.29 -17.15
N MET A 163 25.52 -48.98 -17.04
CA MET A 163 26.30 -49.04 -15.80
C MET A 163 25.78 -48.19 -14.64
N GLY A 164 24.67 -47.46 -14.78
CA GLY A 164 24.08 -46.58 -13.75
C GLY A 164 22.65 -46.91 -13.33
N GLY A 165 22.10 -48.09 -13.71
CA GLY A 165 20.73 -48.49 -13.42
C GLY A 165 19.79 -48.39 -14.64
N THR A 166 18.52 -48.80 -14.47
CA THR A 166 17.51 -48.74 -15.51
C THR A 166 16.76 -47.39 -15.48
N ALA A 167 16.13 -47.02 -16.59
CA ALA A 167 15.26 -45.84 -16.61
C ALA A 167 14.12 -45.94 -15.57
N MET A 168 13.68 -47.17 -15.27
CA MET A 168 12.71 -47.46 -14.22
C MET A 168 13.26 -47.14 -12.80
N ASP A 169 14.54 -47.44 -12.56
CA ASP A 169 15.17 -47.16 -11.25
C ASP A 169 15.29 -45.64 -11.02
N LEU A 170 15.66 -44.89 -12.06
CA LEU A 170 15.68 -43.42 -12.03
C LEU A 170 14.28 -42.83 -11.81
N ALA A 171 13.26 -43.37 -12.45
CA ALA A 171 11.87 -42.90 -12.28
C ALA A 171 11.39 -43.17 -10.84
N LYS A 172 11.69 -44.31 -10.25
CA LYS A 172 11.38 -44.62 -8.85
C LYS A 172 12.09 -43.69 -7.88
N GLU A 173 13.37 -43.44 -8.11
CA GLU A 173 14.17 -42.53 -7.26
C GLU A 173 13.59 -41.11 -7.33
N ALA A 174 13.26 -40.60 -8.53
CA ALA A 174 12.62 -39.29 -8.70
C ALA A 174 11.25 -39.23 -7.99
N ALA A 175 10.48 -40.32 -8.05
CA ALA A 175 9.20 -40.41 -7.35
C ALA A 175 9.36 -40.38 -5.82
N LEU A 176 10.35 -41.07 -5.27
CA LEU A 176 10.68 -41.03 -3.85
C LEU A 176 11.13 -39.66 -3.39
N GLN A 177 12.01 -39.00 -4.11
CA GLN A 177 12.46 -37.63 -3.81
C GLN A 177 11.29 -36.62 -3.90
N THR A 178 10.39 -36.79 -4.85
CA THR A 178 9.19 -35.97 -4.95
C THR A 178 8.26 -36.19 -3.75
N ALA A 179 8.09 -37.45 -3.31
CA ALA A 179 7.28 -37.76 -2.14
C ALA A 179 7.86 -37.17 -0.83
N GLU A 180 9.15 -37.08 -0.70
CA GLU A 180 9.83 -36.48 0.46
C GLU A 180 9.62 -34.94 0.54
N LEU A 181 9.32 -34.29 -0.57
CA LEU A 181 9.03 -32.85 -0.62
C LEU A 181 7.59 -32.52 -0.22
N LEU A 182 6.71 -33.51 -0.11
CA LEU A 182 5.31 -33.31 0.24
C LEU A 182 5.15 -33.09 1.74
N ASN A 183 4.18 -32.23 2.09
CA ASN A 183 3.84 -31.96 3.47
C ASN A 183 2.81 -32.99 4.00
N ALA A 184 2.67 -33.10 5.32
CA ALA A 184 1.74 -34.02 5.97
C ALA A 184 0.24 -33.83 5.59
N ARG A 185 -0.09 -32.75 4.89
CA ARG A 185 -1.46 -32.45 4.41
C ARG A 185 -1.63 -32.77 2.92
N ASP A 186 -0.56 -33.11 2.23
CA ASP A 186 -0.60 -33.43 0.81
C ASP A 186 -0.99 -34.90 0.60
N SER A 187 -1.62 -35.18 -0.53
CA SER A 187 -2.02 -36.54 -0.91
C SER A 187 -1.22 -36.96 -2.13
N LEU A 188 -0.67 -38.17 -2.09
CA LEU A 188 0.06 -38.80 -3.18
C LEU A 188 -0.68 -40.07 -3.64
N GLY A 189 -0.92 -40.17 -4.95
CA GLY A 189 -1.54 -41.32 -5.60
C GLY A 189 -0.80 -41.77 -6.87
#